data_944a5c7e0891f114786b5233eedb8e7c
#
_entry.id   944a5c7e0891f114786b5233eedb8e7c
#
_cell.length_a   1.000
_cell.length_b   1.000
_cell.length_c   1.000
_cell.angle_alpha   90.00
_cell.angle_beta   90.00
_cell.angle_gamma   90.00
#
_symmetry.space_group_name_H-M   'P 1'
#
loop_
_entity.id
_entity.type
_entity.pdbx_description
1 polymer ?
#
loop_
_entity_poly.entity_id
_entity_poly.type
_entity_poly.pdbx_seq_one_letter_code
_entity_poly.pdbx_strand_id
1 'polypeptide(L)'
;MSHLSKAGLMALAFFALTFGGALTARADIIIASGNNPQPDENVLLNTGLTGNPIFGTTNQTGFSVRFSSNENLTAPANGQARIEATDGTLTQLTIDLPGATFTSLILNVDAAANGSINFVVTEDNGQQTAGSFSLGGSGENFFTITAINGQRISSVAFTTDVAMTITNIDDVAQVRIGGAAAAVPEPMTMLLFGTGLAGIAAKMRRRRKA
;
A
#
# COMPACT_ATOMS: atom_id res chain seq x y z
N MET A 1 -58.82 -3.76 10.28
CA MET A 1 -57.41 -4.12 10.63
C MET A 1 -56.74 -4.68 9.37
N SER A 2 -55.90 -3.88 8.74
CA SER A 2 -55.26 -4.21 7.46
C SER A 2 -54.15 -5.22 7.64
N HIS A 3 -54.27 -6.35 6.96
CA HIS A 3 -53.21 -7.34 6.86
C HIS A 3 -52.05 -6.77 6.04
N LEU A 4 -51.04 -6.23 6.70
CA LEU A 4 -49.74 -6.01 6.05
C LEU A 4 -49.24 -7.39 5.60
N SER A 5 -49.12 -7.58 4.29
CA SER A 5 -48.69 -8.87 3.74
C SER A 5 -47.25 -9.17 4.21
N LYS A 6 -47.04 -10.44 4.62
CA LYS A 6 -45.71 -10.92 5.06
C LYS A 6 -44.61 -10.66 4.02
N ALA A 7 -44.97 -10.43 2.76
CA ALA A 7 -44.07 -10.04 1.69
C ALA A 7 -43.57 -8.58 1.81
N GLY A 8 -44.37 -7.65 2.34
CA GLY A 8 -43.96 -6.26 2.57
C GLY A 8 -42.95 -6.14 3.72
N LEU A 9 -43.13 -6.96 4.77
CA LEU A 9 -42.20 -6.96 5.91
C LEU A 9 -40.84 -7.53 5.54
N MET A 10 -40.77 -8.56 4.68
CA MET A 10 -39.50 -9.11 4.17
C MET A 10 -38.77 -8.17 3.23
N ALA A 11 -39.48 -7.40 2.39
CA ALA A 11 -38.87 -6.41 1.51
C ALA A 11 -38.29 -5.25 2.30
N LEU A 12 -38.94 -4.83 3.39
CA LEU A 12 -38.45 -3.77 4.26
C LEU A 12 -37.19 -4.21 5.05
N ALA A 13 -37.16 -5.46 5.51
CA ALA A 13 -35.98 -6.02 6.21
C ALA A 13 -34.80 -6.18 5.26
N PHE A 14 -35.01 -6.51 3.99
CA PHE A 14 -33.94 -6.61 2.99
C PHE A 14 -33.39 -5.22 2.61
N PHE A 15 -34.24 -4.20 2.53
CA PHE A 15 -33.84 -2.83 2.25
C PHE A 15 -33.07 -2.20 3.42
N ALA A 16 -33.45 -2.52 4.65
CA ALA A 16 -32.72 -2.04 5.84
C ALA A 16 -31.33 -2.67 5.99
N LEU A 17 -31.12 -3.91 5.49
CA LEU A 17 -29.78 -4.56 5.53
C LEU A 17 -28.81 -3.98 4.49
N THR A 18 -29.34 -3.40 3.38
CA THR A 18 -28.49 -2.82 2.32
C THR A 18 -28.06 -1.38 2.60
N PHE A 19 -28.71 -0.69 3.54
CA PHE A 19 -28.35 0.67 3.98
C PHE A 19 -27.57 0.70 5.30
N GLY A 20 -27.22 -0.46 5.86
CA GLY A 20 -26.42 -0.58 7.08
C GLY A 20 -24.97 -0.24 6.83
N GLY A 21 -24.61 1.04 7.01
CA GLY A 21 -23.27 1.47 7.33
C GLY A 21 -22.30 1.50 6.14
N ALA A 22 -22.30 2.60 5.40
CA ALA A 22 -21.04 3.08 4.85
C ALA A 22 -20.14 3.41 6.07
N LEU A 23 -19.34 2.44 6.51
CA LEU A 23 -18.22 2.72 7.39
C LEU A 23 -17.36 3.72 6.62
N THR A 24 -17.25 4.94 7.11
CA THR A 24 -16.27 5.89 6.59
C THR A 24 -14.92 5.22 6.77
N ALA A 25 -14.32 4.76 5.68
CA ALA A 25 -12.95 4.29 5.70
C ALA A 25 -12.10 5.46 6.17
N ARG A 26 -11.55 5.36 7.37
CA ARG A 26 -10.52 6.27 7.83
C ARG A 26 -9.24 5.82 7.15
N ALA A 27 -8.49 6.78 6.61
CA ALA A 27 -7.11 6.54 6.24
C ALA A 27 -6.34 6.30 7.54
N ASP A 28 -5.96 5.04 7.76
CA ASP A 28 -5.22 4.63 8.95
C ASP A 28 -3.72 4.54 8.64
N ILE A 29 -3.24 5.46 7.78
CA ILE A 29 -1.82 5.60 7.41
C ILE A 29 -1.30 6.94 7.92
N ILE A 30 -0.16 6.89 8.58
CA ILE A 30 0.61 8.06 8.99
C ILE A 30 1.85 8.15 8.12
N ILE A 31 2.05 9.28 7.45
CA ILE A 31 3.28 9.63 6.74
C ILE A 31 3.95 10.75 7.53
N ALA A 32 5.20 10.55 7.94
CA ALA A 32 5.94 11.51 8.77
C ALA A 32 7.37 11.68 8.28
N SER A 33 7.90 12.91 8.36
CA SER A 33 9.32 13.16 8.22
C SER A 33 10.06 12.62 9.44
N GLY A 34 11.26 12.10 9.22
CA GLY A 34 12.14 11.60 10.26
C GLY A 34 12.24 10.08 10.29
N ASN A 35 13.28 9.62 10.94
CA ASN A 35 13.57 8.21 11.18
C ASN A 35 12.93 7.80 12.51
N ASN A 36 11.72 7.27 12.47
CA ASN A 36 10.99 6.78 13.64
C ASN A 36 10.98 5.24 13.62
N PRO A 37 11.96 4.57 14.26
CA PRO A 37 12.09 3.12 14.20
C PRO A 37 10.80 2.39 14.60
N GLN A 38 10.45 1.39 13.82
CA GLN A 38 9.37 0.45 14.04
C GLN A 38 9.99 -0.95 14.21
N PRO A 39 9.24 -1.98 14.59
CA PRO A 39 9.70 -3.36 14.44
C PRO A 39 9.92 -3.67 12.95
N ASP A 40 11.05 -3.24 12.41
CA ASP A 40 11.39 -3.28 10.98
C ASP A 40 12.67 -4.07 10.72
N GLU A 41 12.80 -4.52 9.49
CA GLU A 41 13.96 -5.23 8.96
C GLU A 41 14.53 -4.54 7.72
N ASN A 42 15.83 -4.71 7.49
CA ASN A 42 16.49 -4.11 6.33
C ASN A 42 16.07 -4.81 5.04
N VAL A 43 15.90 -4.04 3.98
CA VAL A 43 15.84 -4.56 2.62
C VAL A 43 17.25 -4.60 2.05
N LEU A 44 17.66 -5.75 1.53
CA LEU A 44 18.97 -5.97 0.94
C LEU A 44 18.87 -6.05 -0.59
N LEU A 45 19.83 -5.45 -1.27
CA LEU A 45 20.02 -5.53 -2.72
C LEU A 45 21.40 -6.10 -3.02
N ASN A 46 21.54 -6.74 -4.18
CA ASN A 46 22.82 -7.15 -4.75
C ASN A 46 23.33 -6.06 -5.69
N THR A 47 24.65 -5.83 -5.68
CA THR A 47 25.28 -4.87 -6.59
C THR A 47 25.12 -5.28 -8.05
N GLY A 48 25.03 -4.28 -8.94
CA GLY A 48 24.93 -4.50 -10.38
C GLY A 48 23.56 -4.90 -10.89
N LEU A 49 22.52 -4.92 -10.01
CA LEU A 49 21.14 -5.01 -10.49
C LEU A 49 20.81 -3.75 -11.27
N THR A 50 20.29 -3.95 -12.49
CA THR A 50 19.83 -2.86 -13.37
C THR A 50 18.56 -3.30 -14.07
N GLY A 51 17.59 -2.41 -14.17
CA GLY A 51 16.31 -2.67 -14.83
C GLY A 51 15.15 -1.93 -14.21
N ASN A 52 13.96 -2.25 -14.65
CA ASN A 52 12.71 -1.75 -14.10
C ASN A 52 11.63 -2.82 -14.28
N PRO A 53 11.21 -3.48 -13.20
CA PRO A 53 11.63 -3.29 -11.80
C PRO A 53 12.98 -3.94 -11.46
N ILE A 54 13.55 -3.57 -10.30
CA ILE A 54 14.58 -4.32 -9.59
C ILE A 54 14.00 -4.90 -8.30
N PHE A 55 14.64 -5.95 -7.76
CA PHE A 55 14.14 -6.66 -6.57
C PHE A 55 15.20 -6.74 -5.48
N GLY A 56 14.76 -6.45 -4.26
CA GLY A 56 15.48 -6.72 -3.03
C GLY A 56 14.82 -7.82 -2.22
N THR A 57 15.40 -8.10 -1.04
CA THR A 57 14.88 -9.10 -0.11
C THR A 57 15.00 -8.60 1.32
N THR A 58 13.97 -8.77 2.12
CA THR A 58 14.01 -8.46 3.55
C THR A 58 14.95 -9.45 4.25
N ASN A 59 15.79 -8.94 5.17
CA ASN A 59 16.92 -9.70 5.70
C ASN A 59 16.57 -10.74 6.78
N GLN A 60 15.37 -10.70 7.34
CA GLN A 60 14.92 -11.63 8.38
C GLN A 60 13.84 -12.57 7.85
N THR A 61 12.81 -12.02 7.22
CA THR A 61 11.65 -12.80 6.77
C THR A 61 11.75 -13.29 5.33
N GLY A 62 12.68 -12.75 4.52
CA GLY A 62 12.93 -13.21 3.16
C GLY A 62 11.86 -12.79 2.14
N PHE A 63 11.00 -11.81 2.45
CA PHE A 63 10.04 -11.30 1.48
C PHE A 63 10.75 -10.57 0.32
N SER A 64 10.27 -10.82 -0.90
CA SER A 64 10.70 -10.06 -2.07
C SER A 64 10.14 -8.65 -2.01
N VAL A 65 10.99 -7.66 -2.20
CA VAL A 65 10.62 -6.24 -2.29
C VAL A 65 10.88 -5.76 -3.70
N ARG A 66 9.85 -5.23 -4.34
CA ARG A 66 9.93 -4.69 -5.69
C ARG A 66 10.10 -3.18 -5.65
N PHE A 67 11.04 -2.69 -6.43
CA PHE A 67 11.26 -1.27 -6.70
C PHE A 67 10.99 -1.02 -8.18
N SER A 68 10.07 -0.14 -8.50
CA SER A 68 9.73 0.22 -9.87
C SER A 68 9.61 1.74 -10.04
N SER A 69 9.92 2.22 -11.24
CA SER A 69 9.96 3.64 -11.58
C SER A 69 9.42 3.84 -13.01
N ASN A 70 9.37 5.08 -13.47
CA ASN A 70 9.18 5.42 -14.89
C ASN A 70 10.46 5.27 -15.72
N GLU A 71 11.59 4.97 -15.08
CA GLU A 71 12.92 4.84 -15.68
C GLU A 71 13.67 3.61 -15.15
N ASN A 72 14.81 3.29 -15.76
CA ASN A 72 15.62 2.17 -15.31
C ASN A 72 16.33 2.52 -13.99
N LEU A 73 16.26 1.58 -13.06
CA LEU A 73 16.88 1.65 -11.75
C LEU A 73 18.20 0.87 -11.74
N THR A 74 19.08 1.24 -10.81
CA THR A 74 20.30 0.49 -10.51
C THR A 74 20.54 0.40 -9.01
N ALA A 75 21.16 -0.71 -8.59
CA ALA A 75 21.66 -0.93 -7.23
C ALA A 75 23.17 -0.81 -7.23
N PRO A 76 23.76 0.30 -6.80
CA PRO A 76 25.20 0.55 -6.92
C PRO A 76 26.05 -0.25 -5.94
N ALA A 77 25.48 -0.77 -4.85
CA ALA A 77 26.20 -1.48 -3.81
C ALA A 77 25.44 -2.70 -3.27
N ASN A 78 26.18 -3.67 -2.75
CA ASN A 78 25.61 -4.77 -1.97
C ASN A 78 25.24 -4.32 -0.55
N GLY A 79 24.20 -4.95 0.00
CA GLY A 79 23.78 -4.76 1.38
C GLY A 79 22.46 -4.05 1.50
N GLN A 80 22.34 -3.15 2.46
CA GLN A 80 21.10 -2.39 2.65
C GLN A 80 20.73 -1.62 1.37
N ALA A 81 19.45 -1.66 1.01
CA ALA A 81 18.96 -1.13 -0.26
C ALA A 81 19.43 0.31 -0.48
N ARG A 82 20.06 0.52 -1.63
CA ARG A 82 20.38 1.81 -2.23
C ARG A 82 19.95 1.74 -3.69
N ILE A 83 19.09 2.62 -4.10
CA ILE A 83 18.46 2.64 -5.42
C ILE A 83 18.72 3.99 -6.07
N GLU A 84 19.26 3.95 -7.28
CA GLU A 84 19.51 5.12 -8.13
C GLU A 84 18.80 4.93 -9.47
N ALA A 85 18.53 6.03 -10.17
CA ALA A 85 18.22 5.96 -11.59
C ALA A 85 19.51 5.79 -12.41
N THR A 86 19.44 5.05 -13.52
CA THR A 86 20.64 4.82 -14.37
C THR A 86 21.17 6.08 -15.05
N ASP A 87 20.34 7.11 -15.19
CA ASP A 87 20.73 8.43 -15.73
C ASP A 87 21.11 9.45 -14.62
N GLY A 88 21.05 9.02 -13.34
CA GLY A 88 21.38 9.85 -12.18
C GLY A 88 20.29 10.79 -11.73
N THR A 89 19.04 10.60 -12.19
CA THR A 89 17.92 11.50 -11.89
C THR A 89 16.67 10.73 -11.52
N LEU A 90 16.53 10.31 -10.29
CA LEU A 90 15.34 9.60 -9.84
C LEU A 90 14.21 10.60 -9.52
N THR A 91 13.10 10.52 -10.26
CA THR A 91 11.95 11.41 -10.09
C THR A 91 10.73 10.73 -9.49
N GLN A 92 10.69 9.41 -9.54
CA GLN A 92 9.58 8.59 -9.06
C GLN A 92 10.09 7.23 -8.60
N LEU A 93 9.52 6.71 -7.53
CA LEU A 93 9.75 5.32 -7.10
C LEU A 93 8.48 4.75 -6.49
N THR A 94 8.21 3.49 -6.79
CA THR A 94 7.17 2.69 -6.12
C THR A 94 7.83 1.50 -5.45
N ILE A 95 7.46 1.27 -4.20
CA ILE A 95 7.95 0.17 -3.34
C ILE A 95 6.76 -0.68 -2.94
N ASP A 96 6.80 -1.96 -3.23
CA ASP A 96 5.78 -2.93 -2.82
C ASP A 96 6.36 -4.33 -2.61
N LEU A 97 5.56 -5.20 -2.00
CA LEU A 97 5.87 -6.61 -1.80
C LEU A 97 4.93 -7.45 -2.67
N PRO A 98 5.41 -8.08 -3.76
CA PRO A 98 4.56 -8.91 -4.61
C PRO A 98 3.88 -10.05 -3.84
N GLY A 99 2.55 -10.03 -3.77
CA GLY A 99 1.76 -11.02 -3.04
C GLY A 99 1.81 -10.90 -1.52
N ALA A 100 2.30 -9.77 -0.99
CA ALA A 100 2.39 -9.50 0.43
C ALA A 100 2.02 -8.04 0.74
N THR A 101 1.84 -7.75 2.01
CA THR A 101 1.59 -6.41 2.56
C THR A 101 2.50 -6.17 3.76
N PHE A 102 2.59 -4.94 4.22
CA PHE A 102 3.45 -4.57 5.35
C PHE A 102 2.77 -3.51 6.23
N THR A 103 3.34 -3.22 7.39
CA THR A 103 2.76 -2.23 8.33
C THR A 103 3.59 -0.97 8.48
N SER A 104 4.88 -1.02 8.12
CA SER A 104 5.72 0.17 8.14
C SER A 104 6.78 0.15 7.04
N LEU A 105 7.15 1.34 6.57
CA LEU A 105 8.26 1.59 5.67
C LEU A 105 9.06 2.77 6.19
N ILE A 106 10.38 2.61 6.27
CA ILE A 106 11.32 3.71 6.50
C ILE A 106 12.25 3.78 5.30
N LEU A 107 12.49 4.97 4.82
CA LEU A 107 13.44 5.23 3.74
C LEU A 107 14.15 6.55 3.95
N ASN A 108 15.35 6.65 3.41
CA ASN A 108 16.14 7.87 3.33
C ASN A 108 16.24 8.30 1.87
N VAL A 109 15.91 9.56 1.61
CA VAL A 109 15.97 10.17 0.27
C VAL A 109 17.12 11.17 0.26
N ASP A 110 18.13 10.91 -0.56
CA ASP A 110 19.20 11.86 -0.82
C ASP A 110 18.82 12.73 -2.02
N ALA A 111 18.66 14.03 -1.79
CA ALA A 111 18.23 14.97 -2.81
C ALA A 111 19.35 15.92 -3.20
N ALA A 112 19.61 16.10 -4.49
CA ALA A 112 20.64 16.99 -5.02
C ALA A 112 20.37 18.47 -4.74
N ALA A 113 19.12 18.83 -4.48
CA ALA A 113 18.69 20.21 -4.22
C ALA A 113 17.45 20.25 -3.31
N ASN A 114 17.20 21.42 -2.73
CA ASN A 114 15.95 21.64 -2.00
C ASN A 114 14.74 21.51 -2.93
N GLY A 115 13.69 20.87 -2.45
CA GLY A 115 12.47 20.66 -3.23
C GLY A 115 11.33 20.08 -2.42
N SER A 116 10.47 19.32 -3.08
CA SER A 116 9.36 18.63 -2.45
C SER A 116 9.21 17.20 -2.96
N ILE A 117 8.68 16.35 -2.09
CA ILE A 117 8.32 14.97 -2.38
C ILE A 117 6.86 14.74 -2.03
N ASN A 118 6.14 14.06 -2.92
CA ASN A 118 4.74 13.73 -2.76
C ASN A 118 4.59 12.22 -2.64
N PHE A 119 4.13 11.75 -1.51
CA PHE A 119 3.85 10.34 -1.26
C PHE A 119 2.40 10.00 -1.58
N VAL A 120 2.18 8.81 -2.13
CA VAL A 120 0.89 8.13 -2.22
C VAL A 120 1.06 6.73 -1.66
N VAL A 121 0.39 6.45 -0.57
CA VAL A 121 0.38 5.13 0.08
C VAL A 121 -0.94 4.45 -0.22
N THR A 122 -0.88 3.25 -0.79
CA THR A 122 -2.06 2.43 -1.07
C THR A 122 -2.18 1.35 0.00
N GLU A 123 -3.34 1.27 0.61
CA GLU A 123 -3.69 0.26 1.61
C GLU A 123 -4.10 -1.05 0.93
N ASP A 124 -4.16 -2.13 1.70
CA ASP A 124 -4.58 -3.46 1.21
C ASP A 124 -6.06 -3.50 0.75
N ASN A 125 -6.89 -2.60 1.27
CA ASN A 125 -8.28 -2.39 0.85
C ASN A 125 -8.44 -1.48 -0.39
N GLY A 126 -7.31 -0.97 -0.95
CA GLY A 126 -7.28 -0.07 -2.10
C GLY A 126 -7.50 1.42 -1.78
N GLN A 127 -7.69 1.80 -0.52
CA GLN A 127 -7.71 3.20 -0.11
C GLN A 127 -6.33 3.83 -0.27
N GLN A 128 -6.29 5.15 -0.49
CA GLN A 128 -5.04 5.89 -0.65
C GLN A 128 -4.94 7.05 0.32
N THR A 129 -3.75 7.19 0.90
CA THR A 129 -3.36 8.34 1.72
C THR A 129 -2.22 9.06 1.02
N ALA A 130 -2.33 10.37 0.86
CA ALA A 130 -1.31 11.21 0.24
C ALA A 130 -0.72 12.19 1.26
N GLY A 131 0.55 12.56 1.05
CA GLY A 131 1.24 13.56 1.85
C GLY A 131 2.37 14.22 1.07
N SER A 132 2.58 15.52 1.28
CA SER A 132 3.65 16.32 0.66
C SER A 132 4.61 16.80 1.73
N PHE A 133 5.91 16.72 1.45
CA PHE A 133 6.97 17.09 2.38
C PHE A 133 8.07 17.86 1.65
N SER A 134 8.76 18.73 2.38
CA SER A 134 9.97 19.38 1.86
C SER A 134 11.15 18.42 1.88
N LEU A 135 12.00 18.53 0.86
CA LEU A 135 13.30 17.88 0.77
C LEU A 135 14.41 18.92 0.99
N GLY A 136 15.39 18.59 1.82
CA GLY A 136 16.64 19.33 1.94
C GLY A 136 17.66 18.79 0.95
N GLY A 137 18.29 19.67 0.16
CA GLY A 137 19.31 19.30 -0.83
C GLY A 137 20.73 19.13 -0.28
N SER A 138 20.86 19.03 1.03
CA SER A 138 22.14 18.73 1.68
C SER A 138 21.87 17.90 2.92
N GLY A 139 21.99 16.60 2.79
CA GLY A 139 21.79 15.67 3.90
C GLY A 139 20.64 14.71 3.69
N GLU A 140 20.43 13.90 4.69
CA GLU A 140 19.47 12.81 4.67
C GLU A 140 18.06 13.29 4.95
N ASN A 141 17.10 12.88 4.10
CA ASN A 141 15.68 13.13 4.30
C ASN A 141 15.00 11.79 4.63
N PHE A 142 14.89 11.49 5.90
CA PHE A 142 14.17 10.31 6.35
C PHE A 142 12.66 10.51 6.33
N PHE A 143 11.95 9.48 5.94
CA PHE A 143 10.50 9.37 6.05
C PHE A 143 10.12 8.04 6.69
N THR A 144 9.10 8.09 7.53
CA THR A 144 8.47 6.91 8.13
C THR A 144 7.00 6.89 7.77
N ILE A 145 6.57 5.80 7.17
CA ILE A 145 5.18 5.52 6.83
C ILE A 145 4.73 4.37 7.70
N THR A 146 3.60 4.54 8.42
CA THR A 146 3.09 3.54 9.36
C THR A 146 1.60 3.35 9.19
N ALA A 147 1.18 2.10 9.06
CA ALA A 147 -0.22 1.71 9.16
C ALA A 147 -0.60 1.53 10.63
N ILE A 148 -1.75 2.04 11.02
CA ILE A 148 -2.30 1.94 12.37
C ILE A 148 -3.65 1.20 12.35
N ASN A 149 -4.21 0.91 13.52
CA ASN A 149 -5.53 0.31 13.69
C ASN A 149 -5.75 -1.03 12.94
N GLY A 150 -4.66 -1.79 12.73
CA GLY A 150 -4.72 -3.09 12.05
C GLY A 150 -4.73 -2.99 10.52
N GLN A 151 -4.60 -1.78 9.96
CA GLN A 151 -4.47 -1.56 8.52
C GLN A 151 -3.12 -2.05 8.00
N ARG A 152 -3.03 -2.33 6.71
CA ARG A 152 -1.81 -2.78 6.04
C ARG A 152 -1.57 -1.98 4.77
N ILE A 153 -0.32 -1.90 4.38
CA ILE A 153 0.15 -1.19 3.20
C ILE A 153 0.40 -2.19 2.08
N SER A 154 -0.16 -1.96 0.90
CA SER A 154 0.11 -2.72 -0.31
C SER A 154 1.25 -2.11 -1.12
N SER A 155 1.33 -0.77 -1.19
CA SER A 155 2.42 -0.07 -1.88
C SER A 155 2.63 1.33 -1.34
N VAL A 156 3.85 1.83 -1.48
CA VAL A 156 4.22 3.23 -1.27
C VAL A 156 4.83 3.74 -2.56
N ALA A 157 4.26 4.79 -3.12
CA ALA A 157 4.82 5.51 -4.25
C ALA A 157 5.18 6.93 -3.82
N PHE A 158 6.23 7.48 -4.42
CA PHE A 158 6.49 8.91 -4.36
C PHE A 158 6.84 9.48 -5.72
N THR A 159 6.61 10.78 -5.86
CA THR A 159 7.07 11.60 -6.98
C THR A 159 7.70 12.86 -6.43
N THR A 160 8.68 13.41 -7.13
CA THR A 160 9.21 14.74 -6.85
C THR A 160 8.51 15.77 -7.72
N ASP A 161 8.41 17.00 -7.23
CA ASP A 161 7.79 18.08 -7.99
C ASP A 161 8.76 18.57 -9.07
N VAL A 162 8.45 18.25 -10.33
CA VAL A 162 9.28 18.55 -11.51
C VAL A 162 9.00 19.94 -12.07
N ALA A 163 7.99 20.64 -11.54
CA ALA A 163 7.43 21.83 -12.21
C ALA A 163 8.23 23.12 -11.98
N MET A 164 9.09 23.22 -10.98
CA MET A 164 9.73 24.49 -10.65
C MET A 164 11.25 24.50 -10.48
N THR A 165 11.84 23.40 -10.14
CA THR A 165 13.30 23.23 -10.09
C THR A 165 13.57 21.74 -10.18
N ILE A 166 14.55 21.33 -10.96
CA ILE A 166 14.93 19.93 -11.09
C ILE A 166 15.42 19.48 -9.71
N THR A 167 14.50 19.02 -8.85
CA THR A 167 14.85 18.36 -7.63
C THR A 167 15.10 16.90 -7.99
N ASN A 168 16.34 16.61 -8.33
CA ASN A 168 16.79 15.27 -8.57
C ASN A 168 16.96 14.59 -7.21
N ILE A 169 16.48 13.37 -7.12
CA ILE A 169 16.90 12.45 -6.08
C ILE A 169 18.12 11.72 -6.61
N ASP A 170 19.22 11.82 -5.88
CA ASP A 170 20.44 11.09 -6.20
C ASP A 170 20.27 9.61 -5.89
N ASP A 171 19.73 9.31 -4.71
CA ASP A 171 19.41 7.94 -4.33
C ASP A 171 18.27 7.84 -3.30
N VAL A 172 17.74 6.62 -3.20
CA VAL A 172 16.91 6.18 -2.07
C VAL A 172 17.66 5.07 -1.36
N ALA A 173 17.99 5.30 -0.10
CA ALA A 173 18.79 4.39 0.70
C ALA A 173 18.09 3.96 1.98
N GLN A 174 18.71 3.04 2.71
CA GLN A 174 18.32 2.61 4.05
C GLN A 174 16.85 2.17 4.14
N VAL A 175 16.35 1.50 3.09
CA VAL A 175 14.97 1.01 3.06
C VAL A 175 14.79 -0.09 4.10
N ARG A 176 13.80 0.10 4.97
CA ARG A 176 13.41 -0.86 6.01
C ARG A 176 11.90 -1.08 5.96
N ILE A 177 11.48 -2.32 6.16
CA ILE A 177 10.06 -2.72 6.12
C ILE A 177 9.71 -3.46 7.41
N GLY A 178 8.59 -3.11 8.01
CA GLY A 178 8.09 -3.78 9.20
C GLY A 178 6.78 -4.50 8.95
N GLY A 179 6.58 -5.61 9.69
CA GLY A 179 5.34 -6.37 9.68
C GLY A 179 4.97 -6.95 8.32
N ALA A 180 5.95 -7.35 7.50
CA ALA A 180 5.69 -8.02 6.22
C ALA A 180 4.91 -9.33 6.45
N ALA A 181 3.83 -9.54 5.69
CA ALA A 181 3.03 -10.75 5.72
C ALA A 181 2.40 -11.01 4.36
N ALA A 182 2.21 -12.29 4.00
CA ALA A 182 1.48 -12.64 2.79
C ALA A 182 0.09 -11.97 2.77
N ALA A 183 -0.30 -11.46 1.62
CA ALA A 183 -1.64 -10.92 1.45
C ALA A 183 -2.66 -12.05 1.70
N VAL A 184 -3.55 -11.84 2.65
CA VAL A 184 -4.64 -12.79 2.91
C VAL A 184 -5.71 -12.49 1.86
N PRO A 185 -6.03 -13.44 0.95
CA PRO A 185 -7.16 -13.27 0.05
C PRO A 185 -8.41 -12.97 0.88
N GLU A 186 -9.23 -12.01 0.42
CA GLU A 186 -10.51 -11.73 1.09
C GLU A 186 -11.24 -13.06 1.35
N PRO A 187 -11.72 -13.27 2.58
CA PRO A 187 -12.25 -14.58 2.95
C PRO A 187 -13.31 -15.01 1.95
N MET A 188 -13.21 -16.22 1.43
CA MET A 188 -14.26 -16.91 0.65
C MET A 188 -15.63 -16.89 1.36
N THR A 189 -15.64 -16.37 2.57
CA THR A 189 -16.82 -16.09 3.40
C THR A 189 -17.85 -15.22 2.67
N MET A 190 -17.42 -14.21 1.90
CA MET A 190 -18.33 -13.37 1.09
C MET A 190 -18.95 -14.18 -0.04
N LEU A 191 -18.16 -15.04 -0.72
CA LEU A 191 -18.68 -15.94 -1.74
C LEU A 191 -19.59 -17.02 -1.13
N LEU A 192 -19.21 -17.59 0.01
CA LEU A 192 -20.00 -18.58 0.74
C LEU A 192 -21.30 -17.97 1.28
N PHE A 193 -21.26 -16.74 1.79
CA PHE A 193 -22.45 -16.02 2.24
C PHE A 193 -23.37 -15.70 1.07
N GLY A 194 -22.83 -15.20 -0.05
CA GLY A 194 -23.59 -14.91 -1.27
C GLY A 194 -24.22 -16.16 -1.87
N THR A 195 -23.49 -17.26 -1.97
CA THR A 195 -24.01 -18.54 -2.49
C THR A 195 -24.99 -19.21 -1.51
N GLY A 196 -24.77 -19.07 -0.21
CA GLY A 196 -25.68 -19.52 0.84
C GLY A 196 -27.04 -18.83 0.76
N LEU A 197 -27.06 -17.50 0.63
CA LEU A 197 -28.29 -16.70 0.46
C LEU A 197 -29.01 -17.02 -0.84
N ALA A 198 -28.29 -17.19 -1.95
CA ALA A 198 -28.87 -17.60 -3.22
C ALA A 198 -29.52 -18.97 -3.16
N GLY A 199 -28.91 -19.93 -2.45
CA GLY A 199 -29.45 -21.26 -2.20
C GLY A 199 -30.75 -21.23 -1.37
N ILE A 200 -30.79 -20.41 -0.33
CA ILE A 200 -32.00 -20.22 0.50
C ILE A 200 -33.11 -19.58 -0.33
N ALA A 201 -32.81 -18.55 -1.10
CA ALA A 201 -33.79 -17.88 -1.97
C ALA A 201 -34.38 -18.84 -3.03
N ALA A 202 -33.54 -19.67 -3.65
CA ALA A 202 -33.98 -20.69 -4.60
C ALA A 202 -34.90 -21.74 -3.96
N LYS A 203 -34.58 -22.20 -2.74
CA LYS A 203 -35.39 -23.16 -1.99
C LYS A 203 -36.78 -22.57 -1.61
N MET A 204 -36.83 -21.32 -1.19
CA MET A 204 -38.08 -20.64 -0.87
C MET A 204 -38.97 -20.44 -2.10
N ARG A 205 -38.38 -20.16 -3.28
CA ARG A 205 -39.09 -20.02 -4.53
C ARG A 205 -39.74 -21.32 -5.00
N ARG A 206 -39.08 -22.47 -4.79
CA ARG A 206 -39.63 -23.80 -5.09
C ARG A 206 -40.84 -24.15 -4.21
N ARG A 207 -40.83 -23.82 -2.92
CA ARG A 207 -41.94 -24.07 -1.99
C ARG A 207 -43.22 -23.26 -2.27
N ARG A 208 -43.12 -22.15 -3.02
CA ARG A 208 -44.28 -21.32 -3.41
C ARG A 208 -44.97 -21.82 -4.67
N LYS A 209 -44.37 -22.73 -5.43
CA LYS A 209 -44.93 -23.29 -6.68
C LYS A 209 -45.53 -24.68 -6.51
N ALA A 210 -45.39 -25.28 -5.33
CA ALA A 210 -46.08 -26.49 -4.92
C ALA A 210 -47.24 -26.16 -3.98
#